data_253010353d15de8395015c894860d2eb
#
_entry.id   253010353d15de8395015c894860d2eb
#
_cell.length_a   1.000
_cell.length_b   1.000
_cell.length_c   1.000
_cell.angle_alpha   90.00
_cell.angle_beta   90.00
_cell.angle_gamma   90.00
#
_symmetry.space_group_name_H-M   'P 1'
#
loop_
_entity.id
_entity.type
_entity.pdbx_description
1 polymer ?
#
loop_
_entity_poly.entity_id
_entity_poly.type
_entity_poly.pdbx_seq_one_letter_code
_entity_poly.pdbx_strand_id
1 'polypeptide(L)'
;MRIISYRAVREFKQKHPLASVALDRWYETVAEAEWASFLDVRLFDNSVDYVGDNRYVFNITRNFRLVAMVFFAPQLVYIRFIGTHTEYDRTDVTTV
;
A
#
# COMPACT_ATOMS: atom_id res chain seq x y z
N MET A 1 9.68 8.24 -1.21
CA MET A 1 8.72 8.33 -0.06
C MET A 1 9.29 7.61 1.15
N ARG A 2 9.06 8.16 2.32
CA ARG A 2 9.39 7.45 3.58
C ARG A 2 8.20 6.56 3.96
N ILE A 3 8.44 5.28 4.17
CA ILE A 3 7.37 4.32 4.47
C ILE A 3 7.38 3.96 5.95
N ILE A 4 6.22 4.06 6.59
CA ILE A 4 5.95 3.61 7.95
C ILE A 4 4.81 2.58 7.85
N SER A 5 4.94 1.33 8.29
CA SER A 5 6.11 0.75 8.90
C SER A 5 6.47 -0.53 8.17
N TYR A 6 7.76 -0.83 8.03
CA TYR A 6 8.21 -2.07 7.42
C TYR A 6 7.77 -3.32 8.21
N ARG A 7 7.54 -3.16 9.51
CA ARG A 7 7.09 -4.26 10.36
C ARG A 7 5.82 -4.93 9.83
N ALA A 8 4.86 -4.14 9.36
CA ALA A 8 3.61 -4.67 8.80
C ALA A 8 3.88 -5.55 7.57
N VAL A 9 4.79 -5.11 6.70
CA VAL A 9 5.20 -5.87 5.52
C VAL A 9 5.87 -7.17 5.93
N ARG A 10 6.82 -7.09 6.84
CA ARG A 10 7.57 -8.26 7.32
C ARG A 10 6.65 -9.31 7.95
N GLU A 11 5.74 -8.90 8.82
CA GLU A 11 4.82 -9.82 9.48
C GLU A 11 3.86 -10.46 8.48
N PHE A 12 3.37 -9.69 7.52
CA PHE A 12 2.46 -10.23 6.51
C PHE A 12 3.17 -11.25 5.62
N LYS A 13 4.42 -11.01 5.23
CA LYS A 13 5.21 -11.94 4.42
C LYS A 13 5.41 -13.27 5.12
N GLN A 14 5.56 -13.26 6.44
CA GLN A 14 5.70 -14.49 7.23
C GLN A 14 4.44 -15.34 7.19
N LYS A 15 3.27 -14.71 7.23
CA LYS A 15 1.98 -15.40 7.17
C LYS A 15 1.60 -15.80 5.75
N HIS A 16 2.00 -15.01 4.77
CA HIS A 16 1.64 -15.19 3.37
C HIS A 16 2.87 -15.10 2.48
N PRO A 17 3.70 -16.16 2.42
CA PRO A 17 4.93 -16.15 1.62
C PRO A 17 4.70 -15.87 0.14
N LEU A 18 3.52 -16.20 -0.38
CA LEU A 18 3.18 -15.94 -1.80
C LEU A 18 3.09 -14.44 -2.11
N ALA A 19 2.91 -13.60 -1.10
CA ALA A 19 2.88 -12.16 -1.27
C ALA A 19 4.28 -11.53 -1.26
N SER A 20 5.31 -12.29 -0.90
CA SER A 20 6.62 -11.77 -0.57
C SER A 20 7.28 -10.96 -1.69
N VAL A 21 7.34 -11.53 -2.89
CA VAL A 21 8.00 -10.89 -4.04
C VAL A 21 7.28 -9.60 -4.42
N ALA A 22 5.94 -9.64 -4.48
CA ALA A 22 5.16 -8.47 -4.88
C ALA A 22 5.23 -7.36 -3.82
N LEU A 23 5.21 -7.72 -2.53
CA LEU A 23 5.34 -6.74 -1.45
C LEU A 23 6.72 -6.09 -1.42
N ASP A 24 7.78 -6.89 -1.63
CA ASP A 24 9.13 -6.35 -1.67
C ASP A 24 9.29 -5.39 -2.84
N ARG A 25 8.74 -5.73 -4.01
CA ARG A 25 8.78 -4.85 -5.17
C ARG A 25 8.02 -3.55 -4.91
N TRP A 26 6.83 -3.65 -4.32
CA TRP A 26 6.04 -2.47 -3.96
C TRP A 26 6.82 -1.57 -3.00
N TYR A 27 7.38 -2.16 -1.95
CA TYR A 27 8.13 -1.43 -0.93
C TYR A 27 9.34 -0.70 -1.52
N GLU A 28 10.16 -1.42 -2.29
CA GLU A 28 11.37 -0.83 -2.88
C GLU A 28 11.03 0.30 -3.86
N THR A 29 10.02 0.09 -4.70
CA THR A 29 9.63 1.11 -5.69
C THR A 29 9.07 2.34 -5.01
N VAL A 30 8.22 2.17 -4.00
CA VAL A 30 7.61 3.29 -3.27
C VAL A 30 8.66 4.04 -2.46
N ALA A 31 9.60 3.32 -1.84
CA ALA A 31 10.66 3.96 -1.05
C ALA A 31 11.52 4.90 -1.91
N GLU A 32 11.74 4.56 -3.18
CA GLU A 32 12.52 5.38 -4.11
C GLU A 32 11.69 6.47 -4.79
N ALA A 33 10.36 6.39 -4.71
CA ALA A 33 9.48 7.33 -5.39
C ALA A 33 9.50 8.71 -4.74
N GLU A 34 9.25 9.73 -5.57
CA GLU A 34 9.10 11.12 -5.14
C GLU A 34 7.77 11.65 -5.65
N TRP A 35 6.69 11.12 -5.10
CA TRP A 35 5.35 11.48 -5.54
C TRP A 35 4.97 12.89 -5.09
N ALA A 36 4.42 13.68 -6.03
CA ALA A 36 3.94 15.02 -5.77
C ALA A 36 2.41 15.12 -5.81
N SER A 37 1.74 14.12 -6.42
CA SER A 37 0.29 14.17 -6.62
C SER A 37 -0.28 12.78 -6.83
N PHE A 38 -1.61 12.69 -6.85
CA PHE A 38 -2.34 11.45 -7.18
C PHE A 38 -1.93 10.89 -8.54
N LEU A 39 -1.66 11.76 -9.52
CA LEU A 39 -1.26 11.31 -10.85
C LEU A 39 0.03 10.48 -10.78
N ASP A 40 1.00 10.89 -9.97
CA ASP A 40 2.24 10.14 -9.81
C ASP A 40 1.98 8.74 -9.24
N VAL A 41 1.05 8.63 -8.29
CA VAL A 41 0.68 7.33 -7.73
C VAL A 41 0.04 6.45 -8.81
N ARG A 42 -0.83 7.02 -9.64
CA ARG A 42 -1.47 6.29 -10.73
C ARG A 42 -0.51 5.84 -11.80
N LEU A 43 0.52 6.63 -12.07
CA LEU A 43 1.56 6.23 -13.02
C LEU A 43 2.37 5.04 -12.51
N PHE A 44 2.53 4.94 -11.20
CA PHE A 44 3.15 3.77 -10.58
C PHE A 44 2.22 2.56 -10.60
N ASP A 45 0.95 2.74 -10.22
CA ASP A 45 -0.06 1.67 -10.17
C ASP A 45 -1.37 2.19 -10.76
N ASN A 46 -1.63 1.82 -12.01
CA ASN A 46 -2.83 2.25 -12.72
C ASN A 46 -4.13 1.75 -12.06
N SER A 47 -4.06 0.70 -11.25
CA SER A 47 -5.21 0.12 -10.56
C SER A 47 -5.42 0.67 -9.15
N VAL A 48 -4.61 1.63 -8.69
CA VAL A 48 -4.76 2.21 -7.36
C VAL A 48 -6.10 2.91 -7.21
N ASP A 49 -6.76 2.70 -6.06
CA ASP A 49 -7.98 3.39 -5.71
C ASP A 49 -7.75 4.40 -4.60
N TYR A 50 -8.24 5.62 -4.79
CA TYR A 50 -8.28 6.62 -3.73
C TYR A 50 -9.64 6.54 -3.03
N VAL A 51 -9.62 6.29 -1.70
CA VAL A 51 -10.86 6.10 -0.93
C VAL A 51 -11.12 7.24 0.07
N GLY A 52 -10.44 8.36 -0.09
CA GLY A 52 -10.61 9.54 0.78
C GLY A 52 -9.65 9.57 1.96
N ASP A 53 -9.54 10.71 2.62
CA ASP A 53 -8.69 10.94 3.79
C ASP A 53 -7.25 10.46 3.59
N ASN A 54 -6.67 10.76 2.43
CA ASN A 54 -5.30 10.38 2.05
C ASN A 54 -5.09 8.87 1.94
N ARG A 55 -6.15 8.06 1.92
CA ARG A 55 -6.03 6.60 1.85
C ARG A 55 -6.10 6.09 0.42
N TYR A 56 -5.14 5.25 0.09
CA TYR A 56 -5.00 4.63 -1.23
C TYR A 56 -4.99 3.11 -1.06
N VAL A 57 -5.68 2.42 -1.97
CA VAL A 57 -5.70 0.96 -2.00
C VAL A 57 -4.85 0.48 -3.15
N PHE A 58 -3.79 -0.27 -2.83
CA PHE A 58 -2.90 -0.85 -3.82
C PHE A 58 -3.20 -2.34 -3.99
N ASN A 59 -3.30 -2.78 -5.23
CA ASN A 59 -3.40 -4.20 -5.56
C ASN A 59 -1.99 -4.77 -5.60
N ILE A 60 -1.62 -5.54 -4.57
CA ILE A 60 -0.28 -6.14 -4.52
C ILE A 60 -0.20 -7.30 -5.50
N THR A 61 -1.19 -8.21 -5.41
CA THR A 61 -1.47 -9.23 -6.42
C THR A 61 -2.98 -9.36 -6.54
N ARG A 62 -3.45 -10.29 -7.37
CA ARG A 62 -4.89 -10.59 -7.43
C ARG A 62 -5.48 -10.88 -6.05
N ASN A 63 -4.70 -11.51 -5.16
CA ASN A 63 -5.20 -12.02 -3.88
C ASN A 63 -4.88 -11.11 -2.69
N PHE A 64 -4.03 -10.10 -2.84
CA PHE A 64 -3.55 -9.29 -1.72
C PHE A 64 -3.75 -7.82 -1.98
N ARG A 65 -4.17 -7.10 -0.92
CA ARG A 65 -4.40 -5.65 -0.94
C ARG A 65 -3.61 -4.97 0.16
N LEU A 66 -3.16 -3.76 -0.12
CA LEU A 66 -2.48 -2.91 0.85
C LEU A 66 -3.15 -1.54 0.86
N VAL A 67 -3.53 -1.07 2.05
CA VAL A 67 -4.08 0.27 2.24
C VAL A 67 -3.04 1.12 2.94
N ALA A 68 -2.75 2.28 2.36
CA ALA A 68 -1.79 3.22 2.94
C ALA A 68 -2.31 4.64 2.86
N MET A 69 -1.98 5.45 3.86
CA MET A 69 -2.15 6.90 3.77
C MET A 69 -0.93 7.48 3.09
N VAL A 70 -1.14 8.31 2.09
CA VAL A 70 -0.07 8.96 1.34
C VAL A 70 -0.13 10.46 1.57
N PHE A 71 0.97 11.02 2.06
CA PHE A 71 1.14 12.45 2.26
C PHE A 71 2.26 12.94 1.34
N PHE A 72 1.92 13.76 0.36
CA PHE A 72 2.91 14.24 -0.61
C PHE A 72 3.89 15.22 0.00
N ALA A 73 3.48 15.97 0.99
CA ALA A 73 4.33 16.76 1.85
C ALA A 73 4.02 16.36 3.29
N PRO A 74 4.92 15.66 3.98
CA PRO A 74 6.38 15.57 3.82
C PRO A 74 6.92 14.28 3.16
N GLN A 75 6.30 13.75 2.14
CA GLN A 75 6.78 12.54 1.44
C GLN A 75 6.69 11.29 2.31
N LEU A 76 5.49 11.01 2.82
CA LEU A 76 5.25 9.95 3.78
C LEU A 76 4.19 8.97 3.27
N VAL A 77 4.47 7.67 3.38
CA VAL A 77 3.49 6.60 3.14
C VAL A 77 3.32 5.83 4.43
N TYR A 78 2.11 5.84 4.96
CA TYR A 78 1.81 5.17 6.22
C TYR A 78 0.95 3.94 5.93
N ILE A 79 1.51 2.74 6.10
CA ILE A 79 0.77 1.49 5.87
C ILE A 79 -0.26 1.31 6.97
N ARG A 80 -1.53 1.16 6.57
CA ARG A 80 -2.64 1.02 7.51
C ARG A 80 -3.21 -0.39 7.54
N PHE A 81 -3.10 -1.13 6.44
CA PHE A 81 -3.68 -2.46 6.33
C PHE A 81 -2.98 -3.24 5.23
N ILE A 82 -2.71 -4.51 5.48
CA ILE A 82 -2.31 -5.48 4.45
C ILE A 82 -3.15 -6.72 4.71
N GLY A 83 -3.79 -7.23 3.68
CA GLY A 83 -4.62 -8.42 3.85
C GLY A 83 -4.90 -9.12 2.54
N THR A 84 -5.53 -10.29 2.66
CA THR A 84 -6.08 -11.00 1.51
C THR A 84 -7.26 -10.21 0.95
N HIS A 85 -7.66 -10.54 -0.29
CA HIS A 85 -8.86 -9.94 -0.89
C HIS A 85 -10.09 -10.17 0.00
N THR A 86 -10.22 -11.34 0.59
CA THR A 86 -11.35 -11.66 1.48
C THR A 86 -11.32 -10.79 2.74
N GLU A 87 -10.16 -10.63 3.35
CA GLU A 87 -10.00 -9.74 4.52
C GLU A 87 -10.29 -8.29 4.16
N TYR A 88 -9.83 -7.85 2.99
CA TYR A 88 -10.09 -6.52 2.48
C TYR A 88 -11.59 -6.25 2.33
N ASP A 89 -12.33 -7.22 1.77
CA ASP A 89 -13.77 -7.08 1.56
C ASP A 89 -14.55 -6.93 2.88
N ARG A 90 -13.99 -7.39 3.99
CA ARG A 90 -14.59 -7.31 5.33
C ARG A 90 -14.12 -6.10 6.13
N THR A 91 -13.21 -5.32 5.60
CA THR A 91 -12.58 -4.21 6.32
C THR A 91 -13.12 -2.89 5.81
N ASP A 92 -13.46 -1.97 6.72
CA ASP A 92 -13.78 -0.60 6.34
C ASP A 92 -12.48 0.16 6.11
N VAL A 93 -12.08 0.24 4.84
CA VAL A 93 -10.81 0.84 4.46
C VAL A 93 -10.78 2.35 4.63
N THR A 94 -11.92 2.97 4.89
CA THR A 94 -11.98 4.42 5.13
C THR A 94 -11.61 4.79 6.55
N THR A 95 -11.53 3.81 7.46
CA THR A 95 -11.29 4.04 8.89
C THR A 95 -10.03 3.36 9.43
N VAL A 96 -9.41 2.49 8.64
CA VAL A 96 -8.19 1.81 9.09
C VAL A 96 -7.01 2.74 9.24
#